data_726c7adb9bf3184f3dce58708f0f23c6
#
_entry.id   726c7adb9bf3184f3dce58708f0f23c6
#
_cell.length_a   1.000
_cell.length_b   1.000
_cell.length_c   1.000
_cell.angle_alpha   90.00
_cell.angle_beta   90.00
_cell.angle_gamma   90.00
#
_symmetry.space_group_name_H-M   'P 1'
#
loop_
_entity.id
_entity.type
_entity.pdbx_description
1 polymer ?
#
loop_
_entity_poly.entity_id
_entity_poly.type
_entity_poly.pdbx_seq_one_letter_code
_entity_poly.pdbx_strand_id
1 'polypeptide(L)'
;MHIQQRVVDGRVELGISGIATFLRAPWFIHALEKVPVGASVRFDTSQLIFIDHACLEIIRAWVARHDRGGGQVSLCWQTLESSFLTTVQNKMRMNSSKLSITIEKSNI
;
A
#
# COMPACT_ATOMS: atom_id res chain seq x y z
N MET A 1 1.15 -11.45 2.88
CA MET A 1 1.13 -10.11 3.49
C MET A 1 1.11 -10.22 4.99
N HIS A 2 1.90 -9.41 5.62
CA HIS A 2 1.98 -9.36 7.07
C HIS A 2 1.77 -7.92 7.52
N ILE A 3 0.90 -7.72 8.51
CA ILE A 3 0.59 -6.39 9.03
C ILE A 3 0.89 -6.37 10.51
N GLN A 4 1.67 -5.39 10.93
CA GLN A 4 2.01 -5.18 12.34
C GLN A 4 1.57 -3.80 12.77
N GLN A 5 0.97 -3.72 13.93
CA GLN A 5 0.59 -2.45 14.54
C GLN A 5 1.35 -2.26 15.84
N ARG A 6 2.00 -1.12 15.95
CA ARG A 6 2.75 -0.75 17.16
C ARG A 6 2.40 0.67 17.55
N VAL A 7 2.55 0.95 18.84
CA VAL A 7 2.42 2.32 19.35
C VAL A 7 3.82 2.79 19.75
N VAL A 8 4.30 3.83 19.10
CA VAL A 8 5.63 4.40 19.33
C VAL A 8 5.46 5.91 19.55
N ASP A 9 5.86 6.37 20.74
CA ASP A 9 5.78 7.79 21.12
C ASP A 9 4.39 8.39 20.90
N GLY A 10 3.35 7.64 21.25
CA GLY A 10 1.97 8.10 21.11
C GLY A 10 1.42 8.03 19.68
N ARG A 11 2.19 7.51 18.73
CA ARG A 11 1.76 7.32 17.34
C ARG A 11 1.52 5.85 17.07
N VAL A 12 0.56 5.59 16.20
CA VAL A 12 0.33 4.25 15.69
C VAL A 12 1.22 4.03 14.47
N GLU A 13 2.01 2.98 14.50
CA GLU A 13 2.84 2.61 13.36
C GLU A 13 2.30 1.32 12.75
N LEU A 14 1.95 1.37 11.47
CA LEU A 14 1.46 0.22 10.72
C LEU A 14 2.52 -0.24 9.74
N GLY A 15 3.10 -1.39 9.99
CA GLY A 15 4.05 -2.01 9.08
C GLY A 15 3.34 -2.99 8.17
N ILE A 16 3.53 -2.84 6.86
CA ILE A 16 2.97 -3.74 5.85
C ILE A 16 4.13 -4.37 5.09
N SER A 17 4.16 -5.69 5.05
CA SER A 17 5.24 -6.40 4.39
C SER A 17 4.71 -7.50 3.48
N GLY A 18 5.54 -7.90 2.52
CA GLY A 18 5.25 -8.99 1.62
C GLY A 18 4.36 -8.57 0.45
N ILE A 19 3.42 -9.43 0.11
CA ILE A 19 2.58 -9.28 -1.07
C ILE A 19 1.16 -8.94 -0.65
N ALA A 20 0.70 -7.76 -1.04
CA ALA A 20 -0.63 -7.26 -0.70
C ALA A 20 -1.56 -7.41 -1.90
N THR A 21 -2.44 -8.41 -1.85
CA THR A 21 -3.41 -8.69 -2.91
C THR A 21 -4.84 -8.64 -2.39
N PHE A 22 -5.79 -8.53 -3.30
CA PHE A 22 -7.22 -8.47 -2.98
C PHE A 22 -7.69 -9.70 -2.19
N LEU A 23 -6.99 -10.83 -2.30
CA LEU A 23 -7.33 -12.02 -1.53
C LEU A 23 -7.21 -11.81 -0.03
N ARG A 24 -6.37 -10.87 0.38
CA ARG A 24 -6.16 -10.51 1.77
C ARG A 24 -6.88 -9.22 2.15
N ALA A 25 -7.67 -8.65 1.24
CA ALA A 25 -8.35 -7.38 1.46
C ALA A 25 -9.20 -7.34 2.74
N PRO A 26 -10.02 -8.34 3.05
CA PRO A 26 -10.80 -8.32 4.29
C PRO A 26 -9.93 -8.22 5.54
N TRP A 27 -8.82 -8.93 5.57
CA TRP A 27 -7.89 -8.88 6.67
C TRP A 27 -7.25 -7.49 6.79
N PHE A 28 -6.85 -6.94 5.65
CA PHE A 28 -6.24 -5.62 5.59
C PHE A 28 -7.20 -4.55 6.09
N ILE A 29 -8.44 -4.57 5.62
CA ILE A 29 -9.48 -3.64 6.07
C ILE A 29 -9.69 -3.76 7.57
N HIS A 30 -9.75 -4.98 8.09
CA HIS A 30 -9.93 -5.22 9.51
C HIS A 30 -8.78 -4.62 10.34
N ALA A 31 -7.55 -4.76 9.87
CA ALA A 31 -6.39 -4.18 10.54
C ALA A 31 -6.45 -2.65 10.56
N LEU A 32 -6.87 -2.04 9.46
CA LEU A 32 -7.02 -0.59 9.38
C LEU A 32 -8.13 -0.09 10.30
N GLU A 33 -9.22 -0.83 10.44
CA GLU A 33 -10.34 -0.45 11.30
C GLU A 33 -9.99 -0.45 12.79
N LYS A 34 -8.95 -1.16 13.18
CA LYS A 34 -8.47 -1.17 14.57
C LYS A 34 -7.75 0.10 14.96
N VAL A 35 -7.38 0.93 14.00
CA VAL A 35 -6.71 2.19 14.30
C VAL A 35 -7.69 3.18 14.88
N PRO A 36 -7.40 3.78 16.05
CA PRO A 36 -8.31 4.75 16.67
C PRO A 36 -8.55 5.96 15.79
N VAL A 37 -9.78 6.44 15.76
CA VAL A 37 -10.13 7.67 15.04
C VAL A 37 -9.35 8.83 15.64
N GLY A 38 -8.81 9.67 14.79
CA GLY A 38 -8.05 10.85 15.21
C GLY A 38 -6.60 10.57 15.59
N ALA A 39 -6.17 9.31 15.55
CA ALA A 39 -4.80 8.97 15.89
C ALA A 39 -3.81 9.43 14.80
N SER A 40 -2.59 9.70 15.24
CA SER A 40 -1.49 9.95 14.32
C SER A 40 -0.94 8.59 13.87
N VAL A 41 -0.92 8.35 12.56
CA VAL A 41 -0.56 7.05 11.99
C VAL A 41 0.60 7.21 11.02
N ARG A 42 1.54 6.31 11.13
CA ARG A 42 2.65 6.20 10.19
C ARG A 42 2.61 4.82 9.54
N PHE A 43 2.60 4.81 8.22
CA PHE A 43 2.73 3.56 7.47
C PHE A 43 4.20 3.28 7.18
N ASP A 44 4.62 2.06 7.49
CA ASP A 44 5.93 1.57 7.11
C ASP A 44 5.74 0.53 6.01
N THR A 45 6.07 0.93 4.78
CA THR A 45 5.98 0.06 3.61
C THR A 45 7.34 -0.36 3.09
N SER A 46 8.38 -0.22 3.92
CA SER A 46 9.74 -0.53 3.51
C SER A 46 9.94 -2.02 3.15
N GLN A 47 9.13 -2.89 3.71
CA GLN A 47 9.20 -4.33 3.47
C GLN A 47 8.10 -4.81 2.52
N LEU A 48 7.36 -3.90 1.92
CA LEU A 48 6.32 -4.24 0.95
C LEU A 48 6.98 -4.57 -0.39
N ILE A 49 6.72 -5.78 -0.87
CA ILE A 49 7.29 -6.25 -2.14
C ILE A 49 6.38 -5.89 -3.30
N PHE A 50 5.08 -5.97 -3.08
CA PHE A 50 4.09 -5.89 -4.14
C PHE A 50 2.74 -5.47 -3.55
N ILE A 51 2.04 -4.60 -4.25
CA ILE A 51 0.67 -4.22 -3.90
C ILE A 51 -0.17 -4.18 -5.16
N ASP A 52 -1.37 -4.75 -5.13
CA ASP A 52 -2.27 -4.66 -6.26
C ASP A 52 -3.15 -3.40 -6.18
N HIS A 53 -3.89 -3.16 -7.27
CA HIS A 53 -4.72 -1.96 -7.36
C HIS A 53 -5.80 -1.92 -6.26
N ALA A 54 -6.41 -3.06 -5.95
CA ALA A 54 -7.46 -3.13 -4.95
C ALA A 54 -6.94 -2.71 -3.57
N CYS A 55 -5.79 -3.23 -3.16
CA CYS A 55 -5.19 -2.85 -1.89
C CYS A 55 -4.73 -1.39 -1.86
N LEU A 56 -4.21 -0.90 -2.97
CA LEU A 56 -3.82 0.50 -3.09
C LEU A 56 -5.02 1.42 -2.89
N GLU A 57 -6.15 1.09 -3.50
CA GLU A 57 -7.38 1.89 -3.36
C GLU A 57 -7.95 1.80 -1.94
N ILE A 58 -7.80 0.66 -1.28
CA ILE A 58 -8.20 0.53 0.12
C ILE A 58 -7.42 1.51 1.00
N ILE A 59 -6.11 1.59 0.79
CA ILE A 59 -5.27 2.52 1.54
C ILE A 59 -5.68 3.97 1.26
N ARG A 60 -5.89 4.32 0.01
CA ARG A 60 -6.28 5.68 -0.37
C ARG A 60 -7.61 6.09 0.29
N ALA A 61 -8.59 5.21 0.23
CA ALA A 61 -9.89 5.48 0.80
C ALA A 61 -9.81 5.62 2.33
N TRP A 62 -9.04 4.75 2.96
CA TRP A 62 -8.86 4.79 4.41
C TRP A 62 -8.15 6.08 4.85
N VAL A 63 -7.08 6.46 4.15
CA VAL A 63 -6.33 7.69 4.45
C VAL A 63 -7.25 8.91 4.36
N ALA A 64 -8.06 8.98 3.30
CA ALA A 64 -8.98 10.10 3.13
C ALA A 64 -9.99 10.19 4.28
N ARG A 65 -10.53 9.06 4.72
CA ARG A 65 -11.49 9.03 5.84
C ARG A 65 -10.83 9.38 7.15
N HIS A 66 -9.65 8.86 7.38
CA HIS A 66 -8.92 9.12 8.63
C HIS A 66 -8.53 10.59 8.75
N ASP A 67 -8.11 11.18 7.65
CA ASP A 67 -7.78 12.60 7.58
C ASP A 67 -8.99 13.47 7.89
N ARG A 68 -10.16 13.14 7.32
CA ARG A 68 -11.41 13.86 7.61
C ARG A 68 -11.85 13.71 9.07
N GLY A 69 -11.48 12.62 9.72
CA GLY A 69 -11.75 12.38 11.12
C GLY A 69 -10.81 13.07 12.09
N GLY A 70 -9.93 13.94 11.60
CA GLY A 70 -8.98 14.69 12.42
C GLY A 70 -7.67 13.98 12.68
N GLY A 71 -7.46 12.81 12.09
CA GLY A 71 -6.21 12.08 12.22
C GLY A 71 -5.14 12.61 11.30
N GLN A 72 -3.91 12.23 11.56
CA GLN A 72 -2.77 12.53 10.70
C GLN A 72 -2.19 11.24 10.17
N VAL A 73 -1.87 11.23 8.88
CA VAL A 73 -1.29 10.04 8.24
C VAL A 73 0.04 10.43 7.59
N SER A 74 1.07 9.68 7.93
CA SER A 74 2.37 9.79 7.29
C SER A 74 2.58 8.55 6.44
N LEU A 75 2.68 8.73 5.13
CA LEU A 75 2.80 7.63 4.17
C LEU A 75 3.62 8.10 2.99
N CYS A 76 4.59 7.30 2.61
CA CYS A 76 5.37 7.57 1.40
C CYS A 76 4.63 6.98 0.19
N TRP A 77 3.82 7.82 -0.45
CA TRP A 77 3.07 7.42 -1.64
C TRP A 77 3.98 6.94 -2.76
N GLN A 78 5.16 7.55 -2.86
CA GLN A 78 6.15 7.20 -3.88
C GLN A 78 6.59 5.74 -3.77
N THR A 79 6.91 5.30 -2.56
CA THR A 79 7.30 3.92 -2.32
C THR A 79 6.15 2.96 -2.61
N LEU A 80 4.95 3.32 -2.20
CA LEU A 80 3.76 2.52 -2.41
C LEU A 80 3.44 2.37 -3.90
N GLU A 81 3.48 3.47 -4.63
CA GLU A 81 3.23 3.46 -6.07
C GLU A 81 4.32 2.74 -6.83
N SER A 82 5.57 2.83 -6.38
CA SER A 82 6.66 2.08 -6.99
C SER A 82 6.44 0.57 -6.88
N SER A 83 5.96 0.09 -5.75
CA SER A 83 5.64 -1.32 -5.57
C SER A 83 4.53 -1.76 -6.52
N PHE A 84 3.52 -0.92 -6.73
CA PHE A 84 2.46 -1.18 -7.68
C PHE A 84 2.97 -1.18 -9.12
N LEU A 85 3.75 -0.18 -9.50
CA LEU A 85 4.30 -0.06 -10.85
C LEU A 85 5.24 -1.21 -11.20
N THR A 86 6.09 -1.61 -10.27
CA THR A 86 6.96 -2.76 -10.47
C THR A 86 6.16 -4.01 -10.79
N THR A 87 5.05 -4.19 -10.10
CA THR A 87 4.15 -5.31 -10.35
C THR A 87 3.56 -5.26 -11.75
N VAL A 88 3.07 -4.10 -12.16
CA VAL A 88 2.47 -3.92 -13.48
C VAL A 88 3.51 -4.19 -14.56
N GLN A 89 4.71 -3.67 -14.42
CA GLN A 89 5.79 -3.91 -15.38
C GLN A 89 6.12 -5.39 -15.51
N ASN A 90 6.26 -6.07 -14.40
CA ASN A 90 6.56 -7.51 -14.41
C ASN A 90 5.44 -8.30 -15.08
N LYS A 91 4.22 -7.95 -14.81
CA LYS A 91 3.06 -8.61 -15.42
C LYS A 91 3.04 -8.40 -16.94
N MET A 92 3.34 -7.20 -17.39
CA MET A 92 3.39 -6.90 -18.80
C MET A 92 4.48 -7.67 -19.52
N ARG A 93 5.66 -7.79 -18.92
CA ARG A 93 6.74 -8.58 -19.48
C ARG A 93 6.37 -10.04 -19.62
N MET A 94 5.70 -10.59 -18.63
CA MET A 94 5.28 -11.98 -18.65
C MET A 94 4.22 -12.24 -19.71
N ASN A 95 3.34 -11.28 -19.93
CA ASN A 95 2.24 -11.44 -20.86
C ASN A 95 2.66 -11.32 -22.32
N SER A 96 3.70 -10.54 -22.61
CA SER A 96 4.09 -10.36 -24.00
C SER A 96 5.52 -9.87 -24.12
N SER A 97 6.41 -10.77 -24.46
CA SER A 97 7.79 -10.41 -24.78
C SER A 97 7.88 -9.51 -26.01
N LYS A 98 6.91 -9.60 -26.92
CA LYS A 98 6.89 -8.81 -28.14
C LYS A 98 6.72 -7.33 -27.87
N LEU A 99 5.98 -6.98 -26.84
CA LEU A 99 5.68 -5.60 -26.49
C LEU A 99 6.59 -5.04 -25.43
N SER A 100 7.53 -5.82 -24.96
CA SER A 100 8.36 -5.43 -23.82
C SER A 100 9.10 -4.12 -24.04
N ILE A 101 9.64 -3.93 -25.24
CA ILE A 101 10.40 -2.70 -25.56
C ILE A 101 9.50 -1.48 -25.50
N THR A 102 8.31 -1.58 -26.09
CA THR A 102 7.35 -0.47 -26.10
C THR A 102 6.89 -0.16 -24.68
N ILE A 103 6.60 -1.18 -23.90
CA ILE A 103 6.16 -1.03 -22.52
C ILE A 103 7.24 -0.37 -21.68
N GLU A 104 8.48 -0.77 -21.82
CA GLU A 104 9.58 -0.20 -21.09
C GLU A 104 9.74 1.28 -21.37
N LYS A 105 9.59 1.68 -22.62
CA LYS A 105 9.66 3.09 -23.01
C LYS A 105 8.52 3.90 -22.40
N SER A 106 7.33 3.34 -22.35
CA SER A 106 6.17 4.06 -21.82
C SER A 106 6.23 4.24 -20.32
N ASN A 107 7.03 3.47 -19.63
CA ASN A 107 7.16 3.53 -18.17
C ASN A 107 8.27 4.45 -17.68
N ILE A 108 8.96 5.05 -18.59
CA ILE A 108 9.98 6.03 -18.26
C ILE A 108 9.38 7.43 -18.20
#